data_c38be7a2c34e0e1539da56e6ed32699a
#
_entry.id   c38be7a2c34e0e1539da56e6ed32699a
#
_cell.length_a   1.000
_cell.length_b   1.000
_cell.length_c   1.000
_cell.angle_alpha   90.00
_cell.angle_beta   90.00
_cell.angle_gamma   90.00
#
_symmetry.space_group_name_H-M   'P 1'
#
loop_
_entity.id
_entity.type
_entity.pdbx_description
1 polymer ?
#
loop_
_entity_poly.entity_id
_entity_poly.type
_entity_poly.pdbx_seq_one_letter_code
_entity_poly.pdbx_strand_id
1 'polypeptide(L)'
;GDAFAGAVEMILGCRQRVIVSGIGKSGHVARKIAATLAATGTPALFVHAAEAAHGDVGMVSSGDVLIVFSNSGATVEVQPLCIYAKAIGCPVIGVSRNPNSLLMRTADLGLLLPKVEEACTSSLAPTTSSTMMLALGDALAVAAMRARGLSGSDIRALHPGGEIGLFLRSVEDVMHSGDRLPLV
;
A
#
# COMPACT_ATOMS: atom_id res chain seq x y z
N GLY A 1 17.73 -0.01 0.65
CA GLY A 1 18.50 -0.99 -0.11
C GLY A 1 17.78 -1.31 -1.42
N ASP A 2 18.44 -2.08 -2.29
CA ASP A 2 18.01 -2.34 -3.68
C ASP A 2 16.59 -2.91 -3.80
N ALA A 3 16.21 -3.83 -2.91
CA ALA A 3 14.86 -4.38 -2.90
C ALA A 3 13.77 -3.32 -2.62
N PHE A 4 14.04 -2.37 -1.74
CA PHE A 4 13.11 -1.27 -1.47
C PHE A 4 12.98 -0.35 -2.69
N ALA A 5 14.11 0.01 -3.32
CA ALA A 5 14.11 0.82 -4.54
C ALA A 5 13.34 0.10 -5.67
N GLY A 6 13.62 -1.18 -5.89
CA GLY A 6 12.89 -1.99 -6.87
C GLY A 6 11.39 -2.07 -6.60
N ALA A 7 10.96 -2.15 -5.33
CA ALA A 7 9.53 -2.12 -4.98
C ALA A 7 8.90 -0.75 -5.33
N VAL A 8 9.60 0.34 -5.06
CA VAL A 8 9.14 1.69 -5.45
C VAL A 8 9.04 1.80 -6.98
N GLU A 9 10.04 1.32 -7.71
CA GLU A 9 10.01 1.30 -9.18
C GLU A 9 8.84 0.48 -9.72
N MET A 10 8.55 -0.70 -9.15
CA MET A 10 7.39 -1.49 -9.53
C MET A 10 6.08 -0.73 -9.28
N ILE A 11 5.96 -0.03 -8.13
CA ILE A 11 4.79 0.81 -7.82
C ILE A 11 4.67 1.97 -8.81
N LEU A 12 5.77 2.61 -9.17
CA LEU A 12 5.77 3.71 -10.15
C LEU A 12 5.42 3.25 -11.56
N GLY A 13 5.87 2.05 -11.93
CA GLY A 13 5.56 1.40 -13.21
C GLY A 13 4.16 0.79 -13.29
N CYS A 14 3.40 0.78 -12.20
CA CYS A 14 2.02 0.27 -12.16
C CYS A 14 1.12 1.08 -13.10
N ARG A 15 0.47 0.38 -14.03
CA ARG A 15 -0.37 1.04 -15.06
C ARG A 15 -1.82 1.23 -14.63
N GLN A 16 -2.26 0.50 -13.61
CA GLN A 16 -3.62 0.58 -13.08
C GLN A 16 -3.61 0.86 -11.59
N ARG A 17 -3.61 -0.16 -10.74
CA ARG A 17 -3.75 -0.03 -9.29
C ARG A 17 -2.74 -0.89 -8.55
N VAL A 18 -2.35 -0.46 -7.39
CA VAL A 18 -1.65 -1.30 -6.42
C VAL A 18 -2.69 -2.05 -5.60
N ILE A 19 -2.70 -3.37 -5.75
CA ILE A 19 -3.52 -4.26 -4.94
C ILE A 19 -2.73 -4.63 -3.69
N VAL A 20 -3.31 -4.42 -2.52
CA VAL A 20 -2.64 -4.76 -1.26
C VAL A 20 -3.44 -5.84 -0.56
N SER A 21 -2.77 -6.90 -0.09
CA SER A 21 -3.44 -8.06 0.51
C SER A 21 -2.72 -8.63 1.73
N GLY A 22 -3.45 -9.38 2.52
CA GLY A 22 -2.99 -10.08 3.72
C GLY A 22 -4.16 -10.62 4.52
N ILE A 23 -3.85 -11.37 5.60
CA ILE A 23 -4.84 -11.98 6.50
C ILE A 23 -4.64 -11.49 7.94
N GLY A 24 -5.71 -11.40 8.70
CA GLY A 24 -5.68 -11.03 10.11
C GLY A 24 -5.01 -9.67 10.34
N LYS A 25 -4.06 -9.57 11.24
CA LYS A 25 -3.33 -8.31 11.53
C LYS A 25 -2.61 -7.76 10.30
N SER A 26 -2.00 -8.63 9.49
CA SER A 26 -1.38 -8.24 8.21
C SER A 26 -2.43 -7.70 7.22
N GLY A 27 -3.65 -8.25 7.21
CA GLY A 27 -4.75 -7.74 6.39
C GLY A 27 -5.23 -6.35 6.82
N HIS A 28 -5.33 -6.08 8.13
CA HIS A 28 -5.66 -4.75 8.63
C HIS A 28 -4.57 -3.71 8.27
N VAL A 29 -3.31 -4.09 8.39
CA VAL A 29 -2.17 -3.27 7.95
C VAL A 29 -2.25 -3.03 6.44
N ALA A 30 -2.47 -4.08 5.63
CA ALA A 30 -2.61 -3.98 4.18
C ALA A 30 -3.74 -3.03 3.77
N ARG A 31 -4.88 -3.08 4.46
CA ARG A 31 -6.01 -2.15 4.23
C ARG A 31 -5.62 -0.70 4.49
N LYS A 32 -4.89 -0.44 5.59
CA LYS A 32 -4.38 0.91 5.90
C LYS A 32 -3.39 1.38 4.84
N ILE A 33 -2.48 0.51 4.40
CA ILE A 33 -1.47 0.85 3.39
C ILE A 33 -2.13 1.16 2.04
N ALA A 34 -3.15 0.42 1.63
CA ALA A 34 -3.91 0.74 0.43
C ALA A 34 -4.53 2.15 0.51
N ALA A 35 -5.11 2.51 1.66
CA ALA A 35 -5.64 3.85 1.89
C ALA A 35 -4.54 4.93 1.84
N THR A 36 -3.37 4.66 2.43
CA THR A 36 -2.23 5.60 2.40
C THR A 36 -1.71 5.79 0.97
N LEU A 37 -1.54 4.71 0.20
CA LEU A 37 -1.15 4.79 -1.21
C LEU A 37 -2.13 5.66 -2.02
N ALA A 38 -3.43 5.42 -1.87
CA ALA A 38 -4.46 6.21 -2.55
C ALA A 38 -4.41 7.69 -2.14
N ALA A 39 -4.28 7.98 -0.84
CA ALA A 39 -4.18 9.33 -0.30
C ALA A 39 -2.89 10.07 -0.71
N THR A 40 -1.88 9.33 -1.16
CA THR A 40 -0.59 9.86 -1.65
C THR A 40 -0.42 9.75 -3.16
N GLY A 41 -1.53 9.63 -3.91
CA GLY A 41 -1.55 9.70 -5.38
C GLY A 41 -1.20 8.41 -6.11
N THR A 42 -1.17 7.28 -5.42
CA THR A 42 -1.05 5.96 -6.05
C THR A 42 -2.40 5.26 -5.95
N PRO A 43 -3.14 5.07 -7.07
CA PRO A 43 -4.40 4.32 -7.02
C PRO A 43 -4.18 2.94 -6.41
N ALA A 44 -4.88 2.63 -5.33
CA ALA A 44 -4.71 1.38 -4.62
C ALA A 44 -6.02 0.90 -4.00
N LEU A 45 -6.13 -0.43 -3.84
CA LEU A 45 -7.24 -1.04 -3.11
C LEU A 45 -6.77 -2.28 -2.35
N PHE A 46 -7.52 -2.60 -1.32
CA PHE A 46 -7.31 -3.82 -0.52
C PHE A 46 -8.18 -4.95 -1.06
N VAL A 47 -7.57 -6.13 -1.26
CA VAL A 47 -8.28 -7.39 -1.56
C VAL A 47 -8.00 -8.37 -0.42
N HIS A 48 -9.06 -8.88 0.21
CA HIS A 48 -8.92 -9.84 1.29
C HIS A 48 -8.53 -11.20 0.72
N ALA A 49 -7.42 -11.78 1.19
CA ALA A 49 -6.88 -13.00 0.59
C ALA A 49 -7.81 -14.22 0.70
N ALA A 50 -8.62 -14.32 1.76
CA ALA A 50 -9.60 -15.41 1.87
C ALA A 50 -10.75 -15.23 0.86
N GLU A 51 -11.26 -14.02 0.67
CA GLU A 51 -12.32 -13.74 -0.30
C GLU A 51 -11.79 -13.90 -1.74
N ALA A 52 -10.52 -13.63 -1.96
CA ALA A 52 -9.87 -13.86 -3.24
C ALA A 52 -10.01 -15.32 -3.72
N ALA A 53 -9.92 -16.30 -2.80
CA ALA A 53 -10.12 -17.70 -3.11
C ALA A 53 -11.57 -18.03 -3.54
N HIS A 54 -12.53 -17.12 -3.30
CA HIS A 54 -13.95 -17.27 -3.61
C HIS A 54 -14.47 -16.33 -4.71
N GLY A 55 -13.55 -15.78 -5.51
CA GLY A 55 -13.90 -14.99 -6.70
C GLY A 55 -13.30 -13.60 -6.75
N ASP A 56 -12.91 -12.98 -5.61
CA ASP A 56 -12.37 -11.63 -5.57
C ASP A 56 -10.99 -11.51 -6.25
N VAL A 57 -10.36 -12.62 -6.68
CA VAL A 57 -9.21 -12.56 -7.62
C VAL A 57 -9.56 -11.80 -8.89
N GLY A 58 -10.83 -11.80 -9.30
CA GLY A 58 -11.32 -11.02 -10.45
C GLY A 58 -11.17 -9.50 -10.31
N MET A 59 -10.88 -9.00 -9.11
CA MET A 59 -10.54 -7.59 -8.88
C MET A 59 -9.13 -7.23 -9.33
N VAL A 60 -8.28 -8.21 -9.64
CA VAL A 60 -6.87 -8.02 -10.03
C VAL A 60 -6.74 -8.12 -11.55
N SER A 61 -6.01 -7.20 -12.15
CA SER A 61 -5.78 -7.08 -13.59
C SER A 61 -4.27 -7.12 -13.93
N SER A 62 -3.94 -7.44 -15.16
CA SER A 62 -2.54 -7.53 -15.63
C SER A 62 -1.75 -6.20 -15.57
N GLY A 63 -2.43 -5.07 -15.46
CA GLY A 63 -1.81 -3.75 -15.30
C GLY A 63 -1.59 -3.34 -13.85
N ASP A 64 -2.06 -4.14 -12.89
CA ASP A 64 -1.89 -3.91 -11.45
C ASP A 64 -0.49 -4.37 -10.98
N VAL A 65 -0.17 -4.02 -9.73
CA VAL A 65 0.94 -4.58 -8.93
C VAL A 65 0.35 -5.12 -7.64
N LEU A 66 0.64 -6.35 -7.28
CA LEU A 66 0.17 -6.97 -6.05
C LEU A 66 1.22 -6.88 -4.95
N ILE A 67 0.87 -6.34 -3.78
CA ILE A 67 1.69 -6.36 -2.56
C ILE A 67 1.02 -7.26 -1.53
N VAL A 68 1.72 -8.28 -1.06
CA VAL A 68 1.20 -9.25 -0.07
C VAL A 68 2.00 -9.19 1.22
N PHE A 69 1.30 -8.96 2.32
CA PHE A 69 1.86 -8.96 3.67
C PHE A 69 1.56 -10.27 4.39
N SER A 70 2.61 -11.01 4.76
CA SER A 70 2.52 -12.20 5.61
C SER A 70 3.79 -12.35 6.46
N ASN A 71 3.68 -12.18 7.78
CA ASN A 71 4.84 -12.24 8.66
C ASN A 71 5.61 -13.55 8.54
N SER A 72 4.92 -14.70 8.56
CA SER A 72 5.53 -16.01 8.34
C SER A 72 5.87 -16.30 6.89
N GLY A 73 5.13 -15.66 5.96
CA GLY A 73 5.15 -15.96 4.52
C GLY A 73 4.59 -17.35 4.16
N ALA A 74 4.01 -18.05 5.14
CA ALA A 74 3.45 -19.40 5.00
C ALA A 74 1.91 -19.42 5.05
N THR A 75 1.27 -18.26 5.06
CA THR A 75 -0.19 -18.12 5.07
C THR A 75 -0.77 -18.72 3.79
N VAL A 76 -1.56 -19.79 3.92
CA VAL A 76 -2.05 -20.57 2.77
C VAL A 76 -3.05 -19.76 1.95
N GLU A 77 -3.85 -18.96 2.60
CA GLU A 77 -4.94 -18.17 2.00
C GLU A 77 -4.44 -17.10 1.00
N VAL A 78 -3.18 -16.67 1.09
CA VAL A 78 -2.63 -15.71 0.12
C VAL A 78 -2.20 -16.36 -1.18
N GLN A 79 -2.03 -17.69 -1.21
CA GLN A 79 -1.48 -18.39 -2.38
C GLN A 79 -2.37 -18.32 -3.62
N PRO A 80 -3.70 -18.54 -3.53
CA PRO A 80 -4.57 -18.43 -4.71
C PRO A 80 -4.45 -17.08 -5.41
N LEU A 81 -4.37 -15.99 -4.62
CA LEU A 81 -4.22 -14.64 -5.14
C LEU A 81 -2.86 -14.43 -5.82
N CYS A 82 -1.77 -14.92 -5.22
CA CYS A 82 -0.43 -14.86 -5.81
C CYS A 82 -0.35 -15.67 -7.11
N ILE A 83 -0.89 -16.88 -7.12
CA ILE A 83 -0.90 -17.75 -8.31
C ILE A 83 -1.68 -17.09 -9.44
N TYR A 84 -2.87 -16.56 -9.15
CA TYR A 84 -3.68 -15.85 -10.13
C TYR A 84 -2.95 -14.63 -10.69
N ALA A 85 -2.39 -13.78 -9.81
CA ALA A 85 -1.64 -12.59 -10.22
C ALA A 85 -0.50 -12.96 -11.19
N LYS A 86 0.29 -13.99 -10.86
CA LYS A 86 1.37 -14.49 -11.73
C LYS A 86 0.83 -14.99 -13.07
N ALA A 87 -0.28 -15.72 -13.08
CA ALA A 87 -0.87 -16.28 -14.31
C ALA A 87 -1.31 -15.19 -15.28
N ILE A 88 -1.76 -14.03 -14.79
CA ILE A 88 -2.19 -12.90 -15.62
C ILE A 88 -1.09 -11.87 -15.88
N GLY A 89 0.16 -12.11 -15.42
CA GLY A 89 1.29 -11.21 -15.59
C GLY A 89 1.24 -9.96 -14.68
N CYS A 90 0.50 -10.02 -13.56
CA CYS A 90 0.52 -8.99 -12.52
C CYS A 90 1.74 -9.23 -11.61
N PRO A 91 2.71 -8.29 -11.51
CA PRO A 91 3.88 -8.46 -10.67
C PRO A 91 3.52 -8.52 -9.18
N VAL A 92 4.24 -9.37 -8.43
CA VAL A 92 3.99 -9.63 -7.01
C VAL A 92 5.18 -9.16 -6.15
N ILE A 93 4.91 -8.31 -5.18
CA ILE A 93 5.84 -7.92 -4.10
C ILE A 93 5.43 -8.68 -2.84
N GLY A 94 6.30 -9.54 -2.34
CA GLY A 94 6.09 -10.28 -1.09
C GLY A 94 6.78 -9.59 0.09
N VAL A 95 6.07 -9.43 1.21
CA VAL A 95 6.61 -8.88 2.47
C VAL A 95 6.55 -9.94 3.56
N SER A 96 7.69 -10.41 4.05
CA SER A 96 7.78 -11.44 5.07
C SER A 96 9.09 -11.34 5.87
N ARG A 97 9.11 -11.93 7.09
CA ARG A 97 10.35 -12.12 7.87
C ARG A 97 11.13 -13.39 7.49
N ASN A 98 10.52 -14.28 6.73
CA ASN A 98 11.14 -15.56 6.35
C ASN A 98 11.51 -15.55 4.86
N PRO A 99 12.81 -15.43 4.52
CA PRO A 99 13.26 -15.34 3.13
C PRO A 99 12.98 -16.62 2.33
N ASN A 100 12.84 -17.76 3.01
CA ASN A 100 12.61 -19.06 2.39
C ASN A 100 11.12 -19.46 2.37
N SER A 101 10.22 -18.55 2.72
CA SER A 101 8.79 -18.82 2.73
C SER A 101 8.21 -18.98 1.33
N LEU A 102 7.04 -19.61 1.25
CA LEU A 102 6.35 -19.81 -0.01
C LEU A 102 6.03 -18.47 -0.70
N LEU A 103 5.56 -17.47 0.06
CA LEU A 103 5.32 -16.13 -0.46
C LEU A 103 6.56 -15.51 -1.11
N MET A 104 7.72 -15.58 -0.41
CA MET A 104 8.96 -14.97 -0.91
C MET A 104 9.52 -15.68 -2.13
N ARG A 105 9.26 -16.98 -2.27
CA ARG A 105 9.64 -17.73 -3.49
C ARG A 105 8.71 -17.49 -4.67
N THR A 106 7.45 -17.17 -4.41
CA THR A 106 6.43 -16.89 -5.44
C THR A 106 6.53 -15.46 -5.95
N ALA A 107 6.91 -14.51 -5.08
CA ALA A 107 7.01 -13.10 -5.40
C ALA A 107 8.10 -12.81 -6.45
N ASP A 108 7.87 -11.81 -7.30
CA ASP A 108 8.89 -11.28 -8.22
C ASP A 108 9.93 -10.45 -7.49
N LEU A 109 9.51 -9.83 -6.37
CA LEU A 109 10.38 -9.07 -5.49
C LEU A 109 9.99 -9.30 -4.04
N GLY A 110 10.97 -9.64 -3.22
CA GLY A 110 10.79 -9.87 -1.78
C GLY A 110 11.32 -8.72 -0.93
N LEU A 111 10.49 -8.21 -0.04
CA LEU A 111 10.88 -7.27 1.02
C LEU A 111 11.00 -8.02 2.33
N LEU A 112 12.22 -8.20 2.79
CA LEU A 112 12.50 -8.95 4.01
C LEU A 112 12.40 -8.07 5.24
N LEU A 113 11.50 -8.44 6.16
CA LEU A 113 11.41 -7.82 7.49
C LEU A 113 12.48 -8.41 8.42
N PRO A 114 13.08 -7.61 9.30
CA PRO A 114 13.98 -8.13 10.31
C PRO A 114 13.24 -9.08 11.26
N LYS A 115 13.96 -10.08 11.75
CA LYS A 115 13.46 -10.98 12.78
C LYS A 115 13.60 -10.27 14.13
N VAL A 116 12.47 -9.93 14.74
CA VAL A 116 12.41 -9.26 16.05
C VAL A 116 11.40 -9.97 16.94
N GLU A 117 11.53 -9.77 18.25
CA GLU A 117 10.57 -10.23 19.24
C GLU A 117 9.32 -9.33 19.24
N GLU A 118 8.17 -9.95 19.49
CA GLU A 118 6.94 -9.19 19.69
C GLU A 118 6.98 -8.48 21.06
N ALA A 119 6.37 -7.30 21.15
CA ALA A 119 6.33 -6.54 22.41
C ALA A 119 5.46 -7.21 23.50
N CYS A 120 4.64 -8.18 23.11
CA CYS A 120 3.90 -9.00 24.06
C CYS A 120 4.83 -9.97 24.79
N THR A 121 4.78 -10.01 26.11
CA THR A 121 5.63 -10.87 26.95
C THR A 121 5.50 -12.36 26.66
N SER A 122 4.32 -12.80 26.14
CA SER A 122 4.08 -14.17 25.68
C SER A 122 4.50 -14.40 24.23
N SER A 123 4.91 -13.36 23.51
CA SER A 123 5.23 -13.37 22.06
C SER A 123 4.12 -13.91 21.16
N LEU A 124 2.88 -13.93 21.65
CA LEU A 124 1.73 -14.49 20.93
C LEU A 124 0.97 -13.44 20.10
N ALA A 125 0.94 -12.18 20.56
CA ALA A 125 0.22 -11.13 19.88
C ALA A 125 1.12 -10.40 18.86
N PRO A 126 0.76 -10.34 17.57
CA PRO A 126 1.47 -9.55 16.57
C PRO A 126 1.40 -8.06 16.92
N THR A 127 2.52 -7.49 17.32
CA THR A 127 2.69 -6.09 17.72
C THR A 127 3.84 -5.46 16.95
N THR A 128 5.08 -5.78 17.31
CA THR A 128 6.29 -5.27 16.66
C THR A 128 6.29 -5.61 15.15
N SER A 129 5.96 -6.86 14.80
CA SER A 129 5.91 -7.29 13.40
C SER A 129 4.87 -6.52 12.59
N SER A 130 3.68 -6.28 13.12
CA SER A 130 2.64 -5.53 12.43
C SER A 130 2.98 -4.03 12.30
N THR A 131 3.64 -3.46 13.31
CA THR A 131 4.13 -2.07 13.27
C THR A 131 5.23 -1.89 12.21
N MET A 132 6.15 -2.86 12.09
CA MET A 132 7.16 -2.82 11.03
C MET A 132 6.55 -2.92 9.63
N MET A 133 5.55 -3.78 9.42
CA MET A 133 4.82 -3.86 8.16
C MET A 133 4.16 -2.52 7.81
N LEU A 134 3.54 -1.89 8.81
CA LEU A 134 2.90 -0.59 8.64
C LEU A 134 3.92 0.48 8.25
N ALA A 135 5.03 0.58 8.98
CA ALA A 135 6.09 1.53 8.70
C ALA A 135 6.71 1.33 7.31
N LEU A 136 6.94 0.06 6.91
CA LEU A 136 7.44 -0.26 5.57
C LEU A 136 6.46 0.16 4.48
N GLY A 137 5.17 -0.13 4.66
CA GLY A 137 4.14 0.24 3.69
C GLY A 137 3.98 1.76 3.55
N ASP A 138 4.02 2.50 4.65
CA ASP A 138 4.00 3.97 4.64
C ASP A 138 5.27 4.54 3.98
N ALA A 139 6.43 3.93 4.22
CA ALA A 139 7.67 4.32 3.56
C ALA A 139 7.59 4.12 2.03
N LEU A 140 7.00 3.01 1.55
CA LEU A 140 6.77 2.78 0.11
C LEU A 140 5.82 3.84 -0.47
N ALA A 141 4.72 4.14 0.20
CA ALA A 141 3.75 5.14 -0.24
C ALA A 141 4.38 6.54 -0.34
N VAL A 142 5.13 6.97 0.68
CA VAL A 142 5.82 8.27 0.71
C VAL A 142 6.94 8.33 -0.33
N ALA A 143 7.69 7.24 -0.53
CA ALA A 143 8.73 7.19 -1.54
C ALA A 143 8.14 7.31 -2.97
N ALA A 144 7.06 6.59 -3.25
CA ALA A 144 6.35 6.68 -4.53
C ALA A 144 5.75 8.08 -4.76
N MET A 145 5.14 8.69 -3.73
CA MET A 145 4.61 10.05 -3.77
C MET A 145 5.71 11.07 -4.14
N ARG A 146 6.87 11.00 -3.46
CA ARG A 146 8.02 11.87 -3.74
C ARG A 146 8.57 11.69 -5.14
N ALA A 147 8.71 10.44 -5.58
CA ALA A 147 9.23 10.12 -6.91
C ALA A 147 8.29 10.59 -8.04
N ARG A 148 6.97 10.67 -7.79
CA ARG A 148 5.98 11.25 -8.71
C ARG A 148 6.04 12.78 -8.74
N GLY A 149 6.70 13.43 -7.80
CA GLY A 149 6.79 14.90 -7.72
C GLY A 149 5.46 15.58 -7.44
N LEU A 150 4.55 14.94 -6.68
CA LEU A 150 3.24 15.49 -6.36
C LEU A 150 3.39 16.82 -5.59
N SER A 151 2.69 17.84 -6.05
CA SER A 151 2.63 19.15 -5.42
C SER A 151 1.63 19.22 -4.26
N GLY A 152 1.66 20.28 -3.48
CA GLY A 152 0.65 20.54 -2.45
C GLY A 152 -0.78 20.63 -3.02
N SER A 153 -0.94 21.17 -4.24
CA SER A 153 -2.24 21.22 -4.93
C SER A 153 -2.76 19.83 -5.31
N ASP A 154 -1.89 18.91 -5.72
CA ASP A 154 -2.28 17.53 -6.03
C ASP A 154 -2.74 16.81 -4.77
N ILE A 155 -2.00 16.95 -3.67
CA ILE A 155 -2.38 16.36 -2.38
C ILE A 155 -3.69 16.94 -1.87
N ARG A 156 -3.91 18.25 -2.04
CA ARG A 156 -5.19 18.90 -1.68
C ARG A 156 -6.35 18.32 -2.47
N ALA A 157 -6.19 18.11 -3.77
CA ALA A 157 -7.24 17.53 -4.61
C ALA A 157 -7.64 16.10 -4.14
N LEU A 158 -6.71 15.36 -3.56
CA LEU A 158 -6.95 14.03 -2.97
C LEU A 158 -7.62 14.10 -1.57
N HIS A 159 -7.69 15.29 -0.94
CA HIS A 159 -8.23 15.48 0.42
C HIS A 159 -9.28 16.60 0.47
N PRO A 160 -10.38 16.51 -0.30
CA PRO A 160 -11.31 17.63 -0.50
C PRO A 160 -12.06 18.07 0.78
N GLY A 161 -12.23 17.17 1.76
CA GLY A 161 -13.02 17.43 2.97
C GLY A 161 -12.26 17.30 4.29
N GLY A 162 -10.93 17.05 4.27
CA GLY A 162 -10.14 16.84 5.48
C GLY A 162 -9.32 18.05 5.93
N GLU A 163 -8.79 18.01 7.15
CA GLU A 163 -7.87 19.05 7.68
C GLU A 163 -6.67 19.29 6.77
N ILE A 164 -6.13 18.23 6.14
CA ILE A 164 -5.04 18.35 5.17
C ILE A 164 -5.44 19.23 4.00
N GLY A 165 -6.63 19.04 3.44
CA GLY A 165 -7.15 19.86 2.35
C GLY A 165 -7.38 21.33 2.78
N LEU A 166 -7.84 21.55 4.00
CA LEU A 166 -8.00 22.89 4.58
C LEU A 166 -6.65 23.58 4.80
N PHE A 167 -5.67 22.86 5.35
CA PHE A 167 -4.32 23.38 5.60
C PHE A 167 -3.58 23.79 4.33
N LEU A 168 -3.85 23.10 3.22
CA LEU A 168 -3.23 23.34 1.91
C LEU A 168 -3.97 24.38 1.06
N ARG A 169 -4.99 25.08 1.60
CA ARG A 169 -5.67 26.16 0.88
C ARG A 169 -4.73 27.34 0.65
N SER A 170 -4.79 27.88 -0.56
CA SER A 170 -4.16 29.15 -0.90
C SER A 170 -5.07 30.33 -0.52
N VAL A 171 -4.51 31.53 -0.54
CA VAL A 171 -5.32 32.77 -0.37
C VAL A 171 -6.39 32.86 -1.47
N GLU A 172 -6.07 32.46 -2.69
CA GLU A 172 -7.00 32.44 -3.82
C GLU A 172 -8.23 31.57 -3.60
N ASP A 173 -8.09 30.48 -2.83
CA ASP A 173 -9.20 29.56 -2.52
C ASP A 173 -10.22 30.14 -1.54
N VAL A 174 -9.83 31.15 -0.77
CA VAL A 174 -10.64 31.72 0.32
C VAL A 174 -10.96 33.19 0.15
N MET A 175 -10.24 33.89 -0.71
CA MET A 175 -10.48 35.34 -0.95
C MET A 175 -11.77 35.58 -1.71
N HIS A 176 -12.39 36.75 -1.48
CA HIS A 176 -13.42 37.29 -2.35
C HIS A 176 -12.77 37.84 -3.62
N SER A 177 -13.40 37.63 -4.78
CA SER A 177 -12.93 38.15 -6.07
C SER A 177 -14.09 38.57 -6.94
N GLY A 178 -13.81 39.46 -7.91
CA GLY A 178 -14.84 40.00 -8.83
C GLY A 178 -15.97 40.71 -8.10
N ASP A 179 -17.21 40.38 -8.44
CA ASP A 179 -18.43 41.01 -7.88
C ASP A 179 -18.64 40.71 -6.39
N ARG A 180 -17.84 39.85 -5.78
CA ARG A 180 -17.89 39.58 -4.34
C ARG A 180 -16.95 40.46 -3.51
N LEU A 181 -16.21 41.36 -4.15
CA LEU A 181 -15.41 42.35 -3.42
C LEU A 181 -16.33 43.38 -2.81
N PRO A 182 -16.23 43.66 -1.47
CA PRO A 182 -17.01 44.75 -0.84
C PRO A 182 -16.40 46.10 -1.26
N LEU A 183 -16.77 46.56 -2.44
CA LEU A 183 -16.43 47.93 -2.90
C LEU A 183 -17.38 48.91 -2.23
N VAL A 184 -16.82 49.88 -1.48
CA VAL A 184 -17.53 51.00 -0.86
C VAL A 184 -17.44 52.17 -1.81
#